data_2d93b9bbccefd88aa544718640427902
#
_entry.id   2d93b9bbccefd88aa544718640427902
#
_cell.length_a   1.000
_cell.length_b   1.000
_cell.length_c   1.000
_cell.angle_alpha   90.00
_cell.angle_beta   90.00
_cell.angle_gamma   90.00
#
_symmetry.space_group_name_H-M   'P 1'
#
loop_
_entity.id
_entity.type
_entity.pdbx_description
1 polymer ?
#
loop_
_entity_poly.entity_id
_entity_poly.type
_entity_poly.pdbx_seq_one_letter_code
_entity_poly.pdbx_strand_id
1 'polypeptide(L)' 'MMSNANPSAATAQGQKHDRTSTANYVASLVGDLADMARSQGLDTLGYILEMAKLEAENILRSEKR' A
#
# COMPACT_ATOMS: atom_id res chain seq x y z
N MET A 1 6.88 26.40 -4.84
CA MET A 1 6.66 25.86 -4.65
C MET A 1 6.57 25.08 -4.77
N MET A 2 6.77 24.74 -4.78
CA MET A 2 6.66 23.92 -4.77
C MET A 2 6.68 23.06 -4.80
N SER A 3 6.80 22.80 -4.94
CA SER A 3 6.79 21.91 -4.94
C SER A 3 6.72 21.10 -4.87
N ASN A 4 6.74 20.94 -4.94
CA ASN A 4 6.57 20.08 -4.83
C ASN A 4 6.45 19.35 -4.98
N ALA A 5 6.36 19.50 -5.02
CA ALA A 5 6.19 18.83 -5.26
C ALA A 5 6.51 17.97 -5.57
N ASN A 6 6.79 17.78 -5.80
CA ASN A 6 6.96 16.94 -6.21
C ASN A 6 7.69 16.24 -6.25
N PRO A 7 7.89 16.42 -5.91
CA PRO A 7 9.00 15.54 -5.91
C PRO A 7 8.70 14.15 -5.65
N SER A 8 7.86 13.96 -4.84
CA SER A 8 7.48 12.61 -4.60
C SER A 8 7.10 12.00 -5.88
N ALA A 9 6.49 12.76 -6.66
CA ALA A 9 6.11 12.26 -7.93
C ALA A 9 7.34 11.94 -8.70
N ALA A 10 8.31 12.78 -8.58
CA ALA A 10 9.50 12.54 -9.30
C ALA A 10 10.13 11.26 -8.88
N THR A 11 10.10 10.98 -7.65
CA THR A 11 10.64 9.74 -7.18
C THR A 11 9.97 8.58 -7.80
N ALA A 12 8.70 8.65 -7.84
CA ALA A 12 7.95 7.55 -8.38
C ALA A 12 8.35 7.26 -9.77
N GLN A 13 8.50 8.28 -10.56
CA GLN A 13 8.75 7.98 -11.89
C GLN A 13 10.11 7.57 -12.14
N GLY A 14 11.02 7.93 -11.33
CA GLY A 14 12.35 7.52 -11.54
C GLY A 14 12.52 6.06 -11.25
N GLN A 15 11.60 5.46 -10.57
CA GLN A 15 11.74 4.09 -10.19
C GLN A 15 11.17 3.15 -11.20
N LYS A 16 11.70 1.98 -11.24
CA LYS A 16 11.15 0.97 -12.07
C LYS A 16 10.24 0.10 -11.26
N HIS A 17 9.27 0.72 -10.67
CA HIS A 17 8.32 -0.02 -9.87
C HIS A 17 7.39 -0.79 -10.77
N ASP A 18 7.33 -2.06 -10.62
CA ASP A 18 6.38 -2.85 -11.35
C ASP A 18 5.21 -3.14 -10.43
N ARG A 19 4.21 -3.82 -10.96
CA ARG A 19 3.00 -4.10 -10.20
C ARG A 19 3.30 -4.95 -8.98
N THR A 20 4.20 -5.90 -9.11
CA THR A 20 4.53 -6.79 -8.01
C THR A 20 5.19 -6.03 -6.87
N SER A 21 6.16 -5.19 -7.18
CA SER A 21 6.82 -4.41 -6.13
C SER A 21 5.85 -3.50 -5.44
N THR A 22 5.00 -2.84 -6.20
CA THR A 22 4.02 -1.93 -5.63
C THR A 22 3.05 -2.68 -4.73
N ALA A 23 2.52 -3.80 -5.21
CA ALA A 23 1.56 -4.56 -4.41
C ALA A 23 2.20 -5.08 -3.14
N ASN A 24 3.46 -5.48 -3.21
CA ASN A 24 4.15 -5.98 -2.04
C ASN A 24 4.30 -4.87 -1.00
N TYR A 25 4.70 -3.69 -1.44
CA TYR A 25 4.85 -2.56 -0.54
C TYR A 25 3.51 -2.18 0.08
N VAL A 26 2.47 -2.11 -0.75
CA VAL A 26 1.14 -1.76 -0.27
C VAL A 26 0.67 -2.78 0.76
N ALA A 27 0.85 -4.07 0.48
CA ALA A 27 0.40 -5.09 1.41
C ALA A 27 1.05 -4.92 2.79
N SER A 28 2.35 -4.66 2.81
CA SER A 28 3.05 -4.47 4.07
C SER A 28 2.56 -3.23 4.80
N LEU A 29 2.44 -2.13 4.07
CA LEU A 29 2.06 -0.88 4.68
C LEU A 29 0.64 -0.91 5.23
N VAL A 30 -0.30 -1.41 4.43
CA VAL A 30 -1.68 -1.42 4.91
C VAL A 30 -1.87 -2.42 6.05
N GLY A 31 -1.05 -3.47 6.10
CA GLY A 31 -1.11 -4.38 7.23
C GLY A 31 -0.76 -3.66 8.52
N ASP A 32 0.30 -2.87 8.49
CA ASP A 32 0.70 -2.11 9.66
C ASP A 32 -0.34 -1.07 10.01
N LEU A 33 -0.90 -0.41 9.00
CA LEU A 33 -1.92 0.59 9.24
C LEU A 33 -3.18 -0.04 9.82
N ALA A 34 -3.52 -1.23 9.39
CA ALA A 34 -4.68 -1.92 9.94
C ALA A 34 -4.48 -2.21 11.43
N ASP A 35 -3.28 -2.62 11.79
CA ASP A 35 -2.99 -2.88 13.20
C ASP A 35 -3.10 -1.60 14.01
N MET A 36 -2.61 -0.49 13.48
CA MET A 36 -2.72 0.78 14.16
C MET A 36 -4.17 1.19 14.34
N ALA A 37 -4.97 1.01 13.30
CA ALA A 37 -6.38 1.38 13.38
C ALA A 37 -7.08 0.57 14.46
N ARG A 38 -6.83 -0.73 14.49
CA ARG A 38 -7.46 -1.57 15.48
C ARG A 38 -7.03 -1.22 16.89
N SER A 39 -5.77 -0.86 17.07
CA SER A 39 -5.30 -0.52 18.40
C SER A 39 -5.98 0.74 18.95
N GLN A 40 -6.53 1.55 18.07
CA GLN A 40 -7.25 2.75 18.47
C GLN A 40 -8.77 2.54 18.46
N GLY A 41 -9.19 1.31 18.28
CA GLY A 41 -10.61 1.03 18.27
C GLY A 41 -11.32 1.40 16.97
N LEU A 42 -10.55 1.70 15.92
CA LEU A 42 -11.12 2.07 14.65
C LEU A 42 -11.36 0.82 13.82
N ASP A 43 -12.34 0.04 14.26
CA ASP A 43 -12.53 -1.30 13.72
C ASP A 43 -12.94 -1.33 12.26
N THR A 44 -13.84 -0.47 11.88
CA THR A 44 -14.28 -0.44 10.48
C THR A 44 -13.12 -0.05 9.57
N LEU A 45 -12.35 0.94 9.98
CA LEU A 45 -11.20 1.35 9.20
C LEU A 45 -10.18 0.21 9.12
N GLY A 46 -9.96 -0.47 10.23
CA GLY A 46 -9.04 -1.60 10.24
C GLY A 46 -9.51 -2.68 9.28
N TYR A 47 -10.81 -2.92 9.24
CA TYR A 47 -11.35 -3.93 8.34
C TYR A 47 -11.11 -3.54 6.87
N ILE A 48 -11.34 -2.27 6.54
CA ILE A 48 -11.13 -1.82 5.18
C ILE A 48 -9.67 -1.95 4.77
N LEU A 49 -8.77 -1.60 5.69
CA LEU A 49 -7.36 -1.74 5.42
C LEU A 49 -6.96 -3.20 5.25
N GLU A 50 -7.60 -4.08 6.02
CA GLU A 50 -7.33 -5.50 5.87
C GLU A 50 -7.79 -6.00 4.50
N MET A 51 -8.91 -5.49 4.02
CA MET A 51 -9.38 -5.88 2.70
C MET A 51 -8.41 -5.38 1.62
N ALA A 52 -7.85 -4.20 1.82
CA ALA A 52 -6.87 -3.68 0.88
C ALA A 52 -5.64 -4.57 0.86
N LYS A 53 -5.23 -5.05 2.03
CA LYS A 53 -4.10 -5.95 2.11
C LYS A 53 -4.37 -7.23 1.35
N LEU A 54 -5.56 -7.79 1.52
CA LEU A 54 -5.92 -9.00 0.82
C LEU A 54 -5.90 -8.81 -0.68
N GLU A 55 -6.38 -7.66 -1.12
CA GLU A 55 -6.36 -7.40 -2.55
C GLU A 55 -4.92 -7.30 -3.07
N ALA A 56 -4.05 -6.63 -2.34
CA ALA A 56 -2.66 -6.52 -2.74
C ALA A 56 -2.01 -7.90 -2.81
N GLU A 57 -2.31 -8.75 -1.84
CA GLU A 57 -1.77 -10.11 -1.83
C GLU A 57 -2.32 -10.91 -2.99
N ASN A 58 -3.55 -10.65 -3.34
CA ASN A 58 -4.16 -11.33 -4.47
C ASN A 58 -3.46 -10.97 -5.77
N ILE A 59 -3.09 -9.70 -5.91
CA ILE A 59 -2.33 -9.26 -7.06
C ILE A 59 -0.99 -9.96 -7.11
N LEU A 60 -0.34 -10.09 -5.96
CA LEU A 60 0.94 -10.78 -5.91
C LEU A 60 0.82 -12.22 -6.38
N ARG A 61 -0.22 -12.91 -5.96
CA ARG A 61 -0.40 -14.28 -6.38
C ARG A 61 -0.65 -14.37 -7.87
N SER A 62 -1.41 -13.44 -8.41
CA SER A 62 -1.69 -13.43 -9.83
C SER A 62 -0.45 -13.18 -10.66
N GLU A 63 0.38 -12.28 -10.19
CA GLU A 63 1.57 -11.93 -10.96
C GLU A 63 2.60 -13.04 -10.95
N LYS A 64 2.51 -13.93 -10.03
CA LYS A 64 3.46 -15.00 -9.96
C LYS A 64 3.14 -16.16 -10.86
N ARG A 65 2.01 -16.14 -11.51
CA ARG A 65 1.61 -17.24 -12.35
C ARG A 65 2.23 -17.17 -13.74
#